data_76889ae0bee55dc3f95f797a593042f1
#
_entry.id   76889ae0bee55dc3f95f797a593042f1
#
_cell.length_a   1.000
_cell.length_b   1.000
_cell.length_c   1.000
_cell.angle_alpha   90.00
_cell.angle_beta   90.00
_cell.angle_gamma   90.00
#
_symmetry.space_group_name_H-M   'P 1'
#
loop_
_entity.id
_entity.type
_entity.pdbx_description
1 polymer ?
#
loop_
_entity_poly.entity_id
_entity_poly.type
_entity_poly.pdbx_seq_one_letter_code
_entity_poly.pdbx_strand_id
1 'polypeptide(L)'
;MGANRKFITVAIACLFSLSTNNFQATADPADAFPSGPYDVSLISASILYPSLFGVNKGLPVADVSGVLLPNGTIRAFVFAQNKGIEIADSTDGKIFTRVGNAFGGDRGQGMPRVVKLSDGRFRMYNSTSEGVSCSISSDGLNFTSEKTTCISKTSFASAKSGLTGPGIVKLSDGRYRAFFSDMVIAGTGPDPHQVFSATSTDGLTWTADSGVRIGTGAANVTRSAEHPAAAMHADGSITLFFYDNASRGGKDAMGMPILENGAQGLWYATSTDGGLTFANEHQMEFPSSLGHGFGNDPDVFLDKDGNMILWAGGFDTAVGGYIGALKLTKQVVAATPTPIAVKPLPSPTPTPMPVQQTPIAVRPTPTPTPVVIATAAKKITITCVKGKLVKKVTAIKPTCPAGYKKK
;
A
#
# COMPACT_ATOMS: atom_id res chain seq x y z
N MET A 1 31.36 71.31 42.60
CA MET A 1 32.04 71.00 41.32
C MET A 1 31.49 69.68 40.86
N GLY A 2 30.47 69.72 40.04
CA GLY A 2 29.78 68.51 39.55
C GLY A 2 30.09 68.32 38.09
N ALA A 3 30.58 67.13 37.70
CA ALA A 3 30.89 66.76 36.33
C ALA A 3 29.73 65.94 35.77
N ASN A 4 28.97 66.49 34.84
CA ASN A 4 27.95 65.83 34.04
C ASN A 4 28.62 64.96 33.02
N ARG A 5 28.43 63.60 33.11
CA ARG A 5 28.73 62.66 32.03
C ARG A 5 27.45 62.36 31.23
N LYS A 6 27.44 62.86 30.00
CA LYS A 6 26.41 62.49 29.01
C LYS A 6 26.72 61.08 28.44
N PHE A 7 25.79 60.12 28.61
CA PHE A 7 25.83 58.85 27.91
C PHE A 7 25.19 59.04 26.53
N ILE A 8 25.98 58.76 25.49
CA ILE A 8 25.48 58.65 24.11
C ILE A 8 25.08 57.19 23.89
N THR A 9 23.78 56.93 23.73
CA THR A 9 23.27 55.63 23.36
C THR A 9 23.30 55.51 21.83
N VAL A 10 24.19 54.68 21.30
CA VAL A 10 24.22 54.31 19.88
C VAL A 10 23.27 53.14 19.70
N ALA A 11 22.15 53.36 19.03
CA ALA A 11 21.23 52.30 18.62
C ALA A 11 21.77 51.67 17.33
N ILE A 12 22.27 50.43 17.41
CA ILE A 12 22.61 49.61 16.24
C ILE A 12 21.31 48.89 15.82
N ALA A 13 20.72 49.35 14.73
CA ALA A 13 19.63 48.63 14.06
C ALA A 13 20.21 47.47 13.26
N CYS A 14 20.14 46.25 13.78
CA CYS A 14 20.37 45.04 13.00
C CYS A 14 19.15 44.76 12.11
N LEU A 15 19.28 45.10 10.84
CA LEU A 15 18.36 44.59 9.79
C LEU A 15 18.62 43.11 9.59
N PHE A 16 17.79 42.28 10.21
CA PHE A 16 17.66 40.87 9.83
C PHE A 16 16.86 40.78 8.52
N SER A 17 17.55 40.62 7.40
CA SER A 17 16.93 40.14 6.16
C SER A 17 16.55 38.68 6.36
N LEU A 18 15.26 38.43 6.58
CA LEU A 18 14.67 37.11 6.50
C LEU A 18 14.71 36.67 5.02
N SER A 19 15.80 36.04 4.60
CA SER A 19 15.81 35.22 3.41
C SER A 19 14.98 33.96 3.75
N THR A 20 13.73 33.89 3.25
CA THR A 20 12.96 32.67 3.17
C THR A 20 13.64 31.75 2.17
N ASN A 21 14.67 31.02 2.61
CA ASN A 21 15.13 29.86 1.90
C ASN A 21 13.99 28.84 2.01
N ASN A 22 13.22 28.70 0.94
CA ASN A 22 12.42 27.53 0.70
C ASN A 22 13.38 26.34 0.59
N PHE A 23 13.74 25.72 1.69
CA PHE A 23 14.30 24.39 1.69
C PHE A 23 13.16 23.45 1.27
N GLN A 24 13.01 23.21 -0.04
CA GLN A 24 12.43 21.98 -0.51
C GLN A 24 13.40 20.88 -0.06
N ALA A 25 13.07 20.20 1.02
CA ALA A 25 13.73 18.97 1.39
C ALA A 25 13.34 17.93 0.33
N THR A 26 14.09 17.89 -0.76
CA THR A 26 14.05 16.73 -1.66
C THR A 26 14.49 15.54 -0.84
N ALA A 27 13.70 14.44 -0.87
CA ALA A 27 14.16 13.16 -0.37
C ALA A 27 15.53 12.88 -1.00
N ASP A 28 16.45 12.34 -0.22
CA ASP A 28 17.75 11.97 -0.77
C ASP A 28 17.47 10.99 -1.93
N PRO A 29 17.95 11.24 -3.17
CA PRO A 29 17.73 10.33 -4.29
C PRO A 29 18.19 8.91 -4.01
N ALA A 30 19.11 8.70 -3.07
CA ALA A 30 19.61 7.40 -2.63
C ALA A 30 18.56 6.57 -1.87
N ASP A 31 17.54 7.21 -1.29
CA ASP A 31 16.48 6.53 -0.51
C ASP A 31 15.16 6.38 -1.30
N ALA A 32 15.14 6.76 -2.57
CA ALA A 32 13.93 6.68 -3.38
C ALA A 32 13.74 5.30 -4.01
N PHE A 33 12.59 4.71 -3.79
CA PHE A 33 12.23 3.43 -4.40
C PHE A 33 11.99 3.56 -5.92
N PRO A 34 12.32 2.52 -6.73
CA PRO A 34 11.91 2.48 -8.14
C PRO A 34 10.38 2.42 -8.24
N SER A 35 9.81 3.19 -9.17
CA SER A 35 8.36 3.15 -9.45
C SER A 35 7.99 1.94 -10.30
N GLY A 36 6.75 1.43 -10.14
CA GLY A 36 6.20 0.36 -10.97
C GLY A 36 5.87 0.78 -12.42
N PRO A 37 5.36 -0.13 -13.25
CA PRO A 37 5.10 -1.53 -12.93
C PRO A 37 6.38 -2.33 -12.66
N TYR A 38 6.25 -3.46 -11.92
CA TYR A 38 7.40 -4.21 -11.43
C TYR A 38 7.51 -5.59 -12.07
N ASP A 39 8.76 -5.96 -12.42
CA ASP A 39 9.16 -7.34 -12.60
C ASP A 39 9.60 -7.92 -11.26
N VAL A 40 9.21 -9.16 -10.99
CA VAL A 40 9.46 -9.85 -9.71
C VAL A 40 10.46 -10.97 -9.92
N SER A 41 11.53 -10.99 -9.12
CA SER A 41 12.48 -12.10 -9.08
C SER A 41 12.63 -12.67 -7.68
N LEU A 42 12.68 -14.00 -7.57
CA LEU A 42 12.82 -14.71 -6.30
C LEU A 42 14.25 -14.59 -5.77
N ILE A 43 14.41 -14.11 -4.55
CA ILE A 43 15.67 -14.17 -3.78
C ILE A 43 15.72 -15.47 -2.99
N SER A 44 14.66 -15.75 -2.20
CA SER A 44 14.51 -16.98 -1.42
C SER A 44 13.03 -17.21 -1.10
N ALA A 45 12.59 -18.45 -1.21
CA ALA A 45 11.19 -18.81 -0.88
C ALA A 45 10.90 -18.72 0.62
N SER A 46 11.91 -18.88 1.48
CA SER A 46 11.74 -18.79 2.94
C SER A 46 13.05 -18.31 3.56
N ILE A 47 13.02 -17.13 4.16
CA ILE A 47 14.17 -16.52 4.86
C ILE A 47 13.97 -16.51 6.38
N LEU A 48 12.72 -16.43 6.86
CA LEU A 48 12.35 -16.48 8.27
C LEU A 48 11.24 -17.52 8.43
N TYR A 49 11.38 -18.38 9.43
CA TYR A 49 10.51 -19.54 9.64
C TYR A 49 10.50 -19.97 11.11
N PRO A 50 9.52 -20.77 11.57
CA PRO A 50 9.31 -21.07 12.98
C PRO A 50 10.53 -21.61 13.73
N SER A 51 11.27 -22.57 13.16
CA SER A 51 12.41 -23.17 13.87
C SER A 51 13.59 -22.20 14.08
N LEU A 52 13.71 -21.13 13.27
CA LEU A 52 14.71 -20.09 13.47
C LEU A 52 14.52 -19.36 14.83
N PHE A 53 13.28 -19.23 15.28
CA PHE A 53 12.90 -18.53 16.51
C PHE A 53 12.49 -19.48 17.64
N GLY A 54 12.65 -20.78 17.48
CA GLY A 54 12.22 -21.77 18.45
C GLY A 54 10.70 -21.81 18.64
N VAL A 55 9.96 -21.48 17.58
CA VAL A 55 8.50 -21.62 17.50
C VAL A 55 8.17 -23.02 17.03
N ASN A 56 7.11 -23.61 17.57
CA ASN A 56 6.68 -24.96 17.18
C ASN A 56 6.25 -24.99 15.72
N LYS A 57 6.52 -26.13 15.08
CA LYS A 57 6.08 -26.42 13.71
C LYS A 57 4.57 -26.21 13.57
N GLY A 58 4.15 -25.62 12.45
CA GLY A 58 2.75 -25.33 12.17
C GLY A 58 2.23 -24.03 12.75
N LEU A 59 3.02 -23.31 13.57
CA LEU A 59 2.64 -22.01 14.12
C LEU A 59 3.15 -20.87 13.22
N PRO A 60 2.51 -19.67 13.27
CA PRO A 60 2.87 -18.56 12.42
C PRO A 60 4.18 -17.87 12.83
N VAL A 61 4.97 -17.54 11.82
CA VAL A 61 5.92 -16.44 11.74
C VAL A 61 5.39 -15.54 10.64
N ALA A 62 5.08 -14.27 10.96
CA ALA A 62 4.33 -13.35 10.10
C ALA A 62 4.70 -11.88 10.40
N ASP A 63 4.06 -10.94 9.74
CA ASP A 63 4.14 -9.51 10.04
C ASP A 63 5.59 -8.99 10.09
N VAL A 64 6.26 -9.04 8.97
CA VAL A 64 7.69 -8.69 8.89
C VAL A 64 7.91 -7.20 8.67
N SER A 65 9.02 -6.68 9.21
CA SER A 65 9.61 -5.39 8.83
C SER A 65 11.11 -5.48 8.65
N GLY A 66 11.63 -4.95 7.56
CA GLY A 66 13.05 -4.96 7.21
C GLY A 66 13.69 -3.57 7.32
N VAL A 67 14.93 -3.52 7.83
CA VAL A 67 15.74 -2.29 7.80
C VAL A 67 17.17 -2.60 7.41
N LEU A 68 17.78 -1.70 6.64
CA LEU A 68 19.20 -1.74 6.33
C LEU A 68 19.97 -0.96 7.41
N LEU A 69 20.89 -1.65 8.10
CA LEU A 69 21.78 -1.03 9.09
C LEU A 69 22.95 -0.32 8.37
N PRO A 70 23.61 0.66 9.04
CA PRO A 70 24.73 1.41 8.44
C PRO A 70 25.91 0.55 7.98
N ASN A 71 26.09 -0.62 8.58
CA ASN A 71 27.14 -1.58 8.23
C ASN A 71 26.77 -2.52 7.07
N GLY A 72 25.60 -2.31 6.43
CA GLY A 72 25.11 -3.14 5.33
C GLY A 72 24.39 -4.43 5.77
N THR A 73 24.24 -4.66 7.07
CA THR A 73 23.43 -5.78 7.59
C THR A 73 21.95 -5.48 7.39
N ILE A 74 21.19 -6.44 6.93
CA ILE A 74 19.74 -6.40 6.86
C ILE A 74 19.20 -6.97 8.18
N ARG A 75 18.43 -6.18 8.90
CA ARG A 75 17.75 -6.59 10.13
C ARG A 75 16.26 -6.78 9.89
N ALA A 76 15.77 -7.95 10.30
CA ALA A 76 14.37 -8.32 10.25
C ALA A 76 13.75 -8.23 11.65
N PHE A 77 12.55 -7.67 11.71
CA PHE A 77 11.65 -7.71 12.86
C PHE A 77 10.42 -8.50 12.43
N VAL A 78 10.05 -9.52 13.16
CA VAL A 78 8.99 -10.44 12.74
C VAL A 78 8.18 -10.89 13.94
N PHE A 79 6.86 -10.95 13.79
CA PHE A 79 6.02 -11.59 14.78
C PHE A 79 6.23 -13.10 14.74
N ALA A 80 6.54 -13.68 15.88
CA ALA A 80 6.67 -15.12 16.07
C ALA A 80 5.71 -15.59 17.17
N GLN A 81 4.85 -16.54 16.88
CA GLN A 81 3.80 -17.00 17.78
C GLN A 81 4.35 -17.41 19.13
N ASN A 82 3.78 -16.90 20.21
CA ASN A 82 4.17 -17.10 21.61
C ASN A 82 5.59 -16.60 21.97
N LYS A 83 6.21 -15.82 21.08
CA LYS A 83 7.53 -15.20 21.31
C LYS A 83 7.48 -13.68 21.24
N GLY A 84 6.46 -13.11 20.57
CA GLY A 84 6.36 -11.69 20.30
C GLY A 84 7.19 -11.28 19.10
N ILE A 85 7.86 -10.13 19.15
CA ILE A 85 8.63 -9.60 18.03
C ILE A 85 10.09 -10.02 18.14
N GLU A 86 10.44 -11.01 17.33
CA GLU A 86 11.78 -11.55 17.20
C GLU A 86 12.61 -10.74 16.23
N ILE A 87 13.94 -10.76 16.42
CA ILE A 87 14.90 -10.02 15.61
C ILE A 87 15.93 -10.98 15.04
N ALA A 88 16.16 -10.87 13.74
CA ALA A 88 17.19 -11.64 13.03
C ALA A 88 17.99 -10.75 12.07
N ASP A 89 19.28 -11.04 11.92
CA ASP A 89 20.21 -10.30 11.06
C ASP A 89 20.72 -11.19 9.92
N SER A 90 20.97 -10.55 8.78
CA SER A 90 21.59 -11.18 7.60
C SER A 90 22.54 -10.21 6.89
N THR A 91 23.64 -10.72 6.34
CA THR A 91 24.57 -9.95 5.50
C THR A 91 24.31 -10.15 4.00
N ASP A 92 23.54 -11.17 3.62
CA ASP A 92 23.27 -11.56 2.23
C ASP A 92 21.78 -11.51 1.86
N GLY A 93 20.90 -11.21 2.84
CA GLY A 93 19.44 -11.18 2.65
C GLY A 93 18.77 -12.55 2.45
N LYS A 94 19.52 -13.65 2.62
CA LYS A 94 19.03 -15.01 2.39
C LYS A 94 19.11 -15.89 3.64
N ILE A 95 20.21 -15.79 4.37
CA ILE A 95 20.46 -16.56 5.59
C ILE A 95 20.40 -15.61 6.77
N PHE A 96 19.46 -15.84 7.65
CA PHE A 96 19.24 -15.03 8.84
C PHE A 96 19.66 -15.78 10.11
N THR A 97 20.19 -15.03 11.05
CA THR A 97 20.52 -15.52 12.40
C THR A 97 19.71 -14.72 13.42
N ARG A 98 19.02 -15.40 14.30
CA ARG A 98 18.32 -14.76 15.42
C ARG A 98 19.31 -14.02 16.32
N VAL A 99 19.05 -12.74 16.59
CA VAL A 99 19.93 -11.89 17.41
C VAL A 99 19.25 -11.36 18.68
N GLY A 100 17.92 -11.41 18.78
CA GLY A 100 17.23 -10.93 19.97
C GLY A 100 15.71 -10.98 19.88
N ASN A 101 15.07 -10.32 20.85
CA ASN A 101 13.65 -10.06 20.88
C ASN A 101 13.46 -8.59 21.29
N ALA A 102 12.60 -7.87 20.60
CA ALA A 102 12.48 -6.41 20.72
C ALA A 102 12.09 -5.95 22.14
N PHE A 103 11.35 -6.78 22.89
CA PHE A 103 10.80 -6.42 24.20
C PHE A 103 11.13 -7.43 25.30
N GLY A 104 12.02 -8.38 25.04
CA GLY A 104 12.39 -9.42 26.01
C GLY A 104 11.32 -10.51 26.19
N GLY A 105 10.39 -10.66 25.28
CA GLY A 105 9.34 -11.68 25.28
C GLY A 105 8.03 -11.21 24.66
N ASP A 106 7.01 -12.11 24.70
CA ASP A 106 5.69 -11.79 24.19
C ASP A 106 4.99 -10.77 25.10
N ARG A 107 4.56 -9.66 24.52
CA ARG A 107 3.78 -8.59 25.18
C ARG A 107 2.42 -8.39 24.55
N GLY A 108 1.94 -9.34 23.73
CA GLY A 108 0.68 -9.22 23.00
C GLY A 108 0.73 -8.13 21.94
N GLN A 109 1.92 -7.83 21.41
CA GLN A 109 2.14 -6.88 20.32
C GLN A 109 2.49 -7.65 19.05
N GLY A 110 1.97 -7.20 17.92
CA GLY A 110 2.24 -7.78 16.61
C GLY A 110 2.41 -6.72 15.53
N MET A 111 2.55 -7.15 14.30
CA MET A 111 2.61 -6.31 13.11
C MET A 111 3.62 -5.15 13.27
N PRO A 112 4.91 -5.46 13.49
CA PRO A 112 5.92 -4.43 13.65
C PRO A 112 6.15 -3.70 12.34
N ARG A 113 6.32 -2.37 12.42
CA ARG A 113 6.89 -1.57 11.35
C ARG A 113 8.00 -0.72 11.94
N VAL A 114 9.21 -0.91 11.45
CA VAL A 114 10.38 -0.21 11.95
C VAL A 114 10.89 0.78 10.91
N VAL A 115 11.08 2.02 11.34
CA VAL A 115 11.68 3.08 10.52
C VAL A 115 12.97 3.58 11.18
N LYS A 116 14.00 3.80 10.37
CA LYS A 116 15.21 4.48 10.80
C LYS A 116 14.97 5.98 10.80
N LEU A 117 15.24 6.65 11.89
CA LEU A 117 15.12 8.09 12.04
C LEU A 117 16.39 8.79 11.54
N SER A 118 16.27 10.09 11.24
CA SER A 118 17.40 10.90 10.76
C SER A 118 18.54 11.06 11.77
N ASP A 119 18.26 10.85 13.06
CA ASP A 119 19.26 10.85 14.14
C ASP A 119 19.92 9.47 14.35
N GLY A 120 19.62 8.50 13.48
CA GLY A 120 20.17 7.15 13.51
C GLY A 120 19.45 6.16 14.43
N ARG A 121 18.50 6.62 15.24
CA ARG A 121 17.64 5.74 16.07
C ARG A 121 16.61 5.01 15.21
N PHE A 122 15.95 4.03 15.82
CA PHE A 122 14.90 3.23 15.21
C PHE A 122 13.60 3.42 15.97
N ARG A 123 12.52 3.74 15.27
CA ARG A 123 11.18 3.75 15.85
C ARG A 123 10.39 2.57 15.32
N MET A 124 9.79 1.82 16.23
CA MET A 124 8.91 0.71 15.94
C MET A 124 7.47 1.09 16.23
N TYR A 125 6.61 0.80 15.29
CA TYR A 125 5.17 0.94 15.38
C TYR A 125 4.56 -0.45 15.45
N ASN A 126 3.71 -0.71 16.43
CA ASN A 126 3.10 -2.01 16.66
C ASN A 126 1.59 -1.91 16.78
N SER A 127 0.88 -2.87 16.20
CA SER A 127 -0.56 -3.00 16.39
C SER A 127 -0.89 -3.40 17.82
N THR A 128 -1.93 -2.78 18.36
CA THR A 128 -2.51 -3.08 19.66
C THR A 128 -4.04 -3.04 19.57
N SER A 129 -4.75 -3.50 20.58
CA SER A 129 -6.21 -3.40 20.66
C SER A 129 -6.73 -1.96 20.63
N GLU A 130 -5.90 -0.97 20.99
CA GLU A 130 -6.28 0.45 21.04
C GLU A 130 -5.83 1.25 19.79
N GLY A 131 -5.10 0.61 18.88
CA GLY A 131 -4.56 1.21 17.67
C GLY A 131 -3.09 0.86 17.48
N VAL A 132 -2.22 1.85 17.33
CA VAL A 132 -0.78 1.66 17.11
C VAL A 132 0.01 2.26 18.27
N SER A 133 0.91 1.49 18.87
CA SER A 133 1.91 1.94 19.85
C SER A 133 3.20 2.37 19.18
N CYS A 134 3.99 3.22 19.84
CA CYS A 134 5.30 3.67 19.37
C CYS A 134 6.37 3.33 20.39
N SER A 135 7.49 2.77 19.93
CA SER A 135 8.66 2.45 20.75
C SER A 135 9.93 2.90 20.05
N ILE A 136 10.96 3.23 20.82
CA ILE A 136 12.23 3.75 20.30
C ILE A 136 13.38 2.86 20.74
N SER A 137 14.40 2.77 19.89
CA SER A 137 15.65 2.08 20.17
C SER A 137 16.84 2.84 19.58
N SER A 138 17.96 2.88 20.27
CA SER A 138 19.21 3.44 19.76
C SER A 138 20.05 2.43 18.97
N ASP A 139 19.82 1.14 19.20
CA ASP A 139 20.61 0.04 18.61
C ASP A 139 19.79 -0.87 17.67
N GLY A 140 18.45 -0.64 17.61
CA GLY A 140 17.53 -1.48 16.85
C GLY A 140 17.34 -2.88 17.44
N LEU A 141 17.77 -3.12 18.70
CA LEU A 141 17.62 -4.39 19.40
C LEU A 141 16.71 -4.25 20.63
N ASN A 142 16.95 -3.23 21.43
CA ASN A 142 16.25 -2.98 22.68
C ASN A 142 15.30 -1.80 22.53
N PHE A 143 14.00 -2.07 22.51
CA PHE A 143 12.98 -1.05 22.34
C PHE A 143 12.32 -0.67 23.66
N THR A 144 12.18 0.62 23.87
CA THR A 144 11.44 1.21 25.00
C THR A 144 10.22 1.97 24.51
N SER A 145 9.12 1.90 25.23
CA SER A 145 7.89 2.58 24.86
C SER A 145 8.08 4.10 24.90
N GLU A 146 7.77 4.79 23.76
CA GLU A 146 7.61 6.24 23.74
C GLU A 146 6.15 6.62 24.02
N LYS A 147 5.21 5.85 23.47
CA LYS A 147 3.78 6.10 23.61
C LYS A 147 2.99 4.81 23.46
N THR A 148 2.15 4.49 24.42
CA THR A 148 1.32 3.28 24.39
C THR A 148 0.29 3.27 23.28
N THR A 149 -0.17 4.47 22.85
CA THR A 149 -1.05 4.67 21.70
C THR A 149 -0.65 5.96 21.01
N CYS A 150 0.07 5.87 19.90
CA CYS A 150 0.43 7.03 19.10
C CYS A 150 -0.58 7.28 17.97
N ILE A 151 -1.26 6.24 17.49
CA ILE A 151 -2.38 6.36 16.55
C ILE A 151 -3.56 5.59 17.16
N SER A 152 -4.62 6.30 17.53
CA SER A 152 -5.79 5.67 18.13
C SER A 152 -6.77 5.16 17.06
N LYS A 153 -7.30 3.95 17.25
CA LYS A 153 -8.39 3.42 16.41
C LYS A 153 -9.64 4.31 16.42
N THR A 154 -9.89 5.00 17.54
CA THR A 154 -11.06 5.88 17.67
C THR A 154 -11.01 7.10 16.76
N SER A 155 -9.84 7.41 16.17
CA SER A 155 -9.71 8.44 15.14
C SER A 155 -10.35 8.06 13.80
N PHE A 156 -10.75 6.78 13.64
CA PHE A 156 -11.31 6.23 12.39
C PHE A 156 -12.63 5.52 12.69
N ALA A 157 -13.72 6.07 12.19
CA ALA A 157 -15.08 5.63 12.54
C ALA A 157 -15.38 4.16 12.18
N SER A 158 -14.71 3.61 11.16
CA SER A 158 -14.89 2.22 10.72
C SER A 158 -13.90 1.23 11.32
N ALA A 159 -12.84 1.68 11.99
CA ALA A 159 -11.87 0.80 12.66
C ALA A 159 -12.44 0.28 13.98
N LYS A 160 -13.13 -0.85 13.95
CA LYS A 160 -13.85 -1.38 15.14
C LYS A 160 -12.96 -2.14 16.10
N SER A 161 -11.98 -2.90 15.59
CA SER A 161 -11.22 -3.88 16.39
C SER A 161 -9.79 -3.47 16.68
N GLY A 162 -9.19 -2.62 15.85
CA GLY A 162 -7.79 -2.19 15.92
C GLY A 162 -7.29 -1.68 14.60
N LEU A 163 -6.00 -1.38 14.55
CA LEU A 163 -5.29 -0.97 13.33
C LEU A 163 -4.13 -1.92 13.11
N THR A 164 -3.85 -2.28 11.86
CA THR A 164 -2.66 -3.05 11.50
C THR A 164 -1.40 -2.21 11.58
N GLY A 165 -0.23 -2.84 11.59
CA GLY A 165 1.06 -2.16 11.53
C GLY A 165 1.15 -1.28 10.29
N PRO A 166 1.52 0.02 10.43
CA PRO A 166 1.44 0.98 9.34
C PRO A 166 2.57 0.84 8.32
N GLY A 167 2.24 1.01 7.04
CA GLY A 167 3.22 1.44 6.05
C GLY A 167 3.52 2.93 6.23
N ILE A 168 4.80 3.32 6.36
CA ILE A 168 5.16 4.71 6.64
C ILE A 168 6.09 5.25 5.57
N VAL A 169 5.78 6.45 5.10
CA VAL A 169 6.64 7.22 4.20
C VAL A 169 6.92 8.62 4.76
N LYS A 170 8.09 9.16 4.41
CA LYS A 170 8.40 10.57 4.62
C LYS A 170 8.02 11.34 3.35
N LEU A 171 7.13 12.31 3.47
CA LEU A 171 6.67 13.13 2.37
C LEU A 171 7.74 14.16 1.97
N SER A 172 7.64 14.71 0.76
CA SER A 172 8.56 15.72 0.24
C SER A 172 8.60 17.02 1.07
N ASP A 173 7.52 17.32 1.82
CA ASP A 173 7.45 18.46 2.74
C ASP A 173 8.04 18.17 4.13
N GLY A 174 8.65 17.00 4.32
CA GLY A 174 9.29 16.54 5.56
C GLY A 174 8.36 15.89 6.57
N ARG A 175 7.05 15.95 6.39
CA ARG A 175 6.09 15.21 7.22
C ARG A 175 6.16 13.72 6.97
N TYR A 176 5.60 12.95 7.88
CA TYR A 176 5.36 11.51 7.71
C TYR A 176 3.90 11.27 7.36
N ARG A 177 3.64 10.27 6.56
CA ARG A 177 2.31 9.67 6.38
C ARG A 177 2.36 8.20 6.69
N ALA A 178 1.43 7.75 7.54
CA ALA A 178 1.21 6.35 7.88
C ALA A 178 -0.06 5.87 7.19
N PHE A 179 0.00 4.65 6.64
CA PHE A 179 -1.12 3.93 6.06
C PHE A 179 -1.34 2.66 6.89
N PHE A 180 -2.56 2.37 7.28
CA PHE A 180 -2.91 1.19 8.07
C PHE A 180 -4.33 0.74 7.72
N SER A 181 -4.58 -0.54 7.83
CA SER A 181 -5.94 -1.07 7.67
C SER A 181 -6.62 -1.26 9.01
N ASP A 182 -7.96 -1.30 8.99
CA ASP A 182 -8.73 -1.76 10.14
C ASP A 182 -8.45 -3.24 10.37
N MET A 183 -8.33 -3.61 11.64
CA MET A 183 -8.20 -5.00 12.04
C MET A 183 -9.61 -5.58 12.19
N VAL A 184 -9.95 -6.59 11.37
CA VAL A 184 -11.18 -7.37 11.55
C VAL A 184 -10.83 -8.64 12.29
N ILE A 185 -11.57 -8.94 13.36
CA ILE A 185 -11.41 -10.20 14.10
C ILE A 185 -11.86 -11.35 13.18
N ALA A 186 -10.97 -12.33 13.00
CA ALA A 186 -11.25 -13.51 12.21
C ALA A 186 -12.58 -14.16 12.62
N GLY A 187 -13.47 -14.37 11.65
CA GLY A 187 -14.77 -15.05 11.85
C GLY A 187 -15.99 -14.16 11.89
N THR A 188 -15.86 -12.84 11.79
CA THR A 188 -17.03 -11.92 11.75
C THR A 188 -17.61 -11.69 10.36
N GLY A 189 -17.11 -12.37 9.33
CA GLY A 189 -17.58 -12.30 7.95
C GLY A 189 -16.66 -11.50 7.03
N PRO A 190 -16.91 -11.51 5.71
CA PRO A 190 -16.10 -10.82 4.73
C PRO A 190 -16.43 -9.33 4.71
N ASP A 191 -16.16 -8.62 5.79
CA ASP A 191 -16.14 -7.18 5.73
C ASP A 191 -14.88 -6.77 4.95
N PRO A 192 -15.01 -6.03 3.83
CA PRO A 192 -13.83 -5.58 3.10
C PRO A 192 -13.02 -4.65 4.00
N HIS A 193 -11.76 -5.00 4.23
CA HIS A 193 -10.82 -4.14 4.94
C HIS A 193 -10.59 -2.85 4.17
N GLN A 194 -10.43 -1.76 4.92
CA GLN A 194 -10.20 -0.42 4.39
C GLN A 194 -8.84 0.09 4.87
N VAL A 195 -8.14 0.77 3.99
CA VAL A 195 -6.91 1.49 4.36
C VAL A 195 -7.23 2.94 4.66
N PHE A 196 -6.76 3.40 5.79
CA PHE A 196 -6.78 4.77 6.27
C PHE A 196 -5.38 5.36 6.27
N SER A 197 -5.28 6.67 6.50
CA SER A 197 -3.98 7.31 6.72
C SER A 197 -4.05 8.37 7.81
N ALA A 198 -2.88 8.68 8.36
CA ALA A 198 -2.65 9.80 9.25
C ALA A 198 -1.34 10.49 8.89
N THR A 199 -1.23 11.78 9.19
CA THR A 199 -0.01 12.56 8.99
C THR A 199 0.59 13.00 10.32
N SER A 200 1.93 13.17 10.34
CA SER A 200 2.68 13.60 11.50
C SER A 200 3.90 14.43 11.10
N THR A 201 4.31 15.36 11.93
CA THR A 201 5.56 16.12 11.77
C THR A 201 6.74 15.51 12.51
N ASP A 202 6.47 14.68 13.53
CA ASP A 202 7.46 14.09 14.44
C ASP A 202 7.48 12.56 14.43
N GLY A 203 6.52 11.94 13.68
CA GLY A 203 6.31 10.49 13.66
C GLY A 203 5.77 9.93 15.00
N LEU A 204 5.37 10.78 15.94
CA LEU A 204 4.89 10.37 17.26
C LEU A 204 3.48 10.89 17.57
N THR A 205 3.17 12.08 17.08
CA THR A 205 1.85 12.71 17.19
C THR A 205 1.20 12.73 15.83
N TRP A 206 0.08 12.03 15.69
CA TRP A 206 -0.55 11.78 14.40
C TRP A 206 -1.93 12.44 14.32
N THR A 207 -2.24 13.00 13.17
CA THR A 207 -3.55 13.53 12.82
C THR A 207 -4.16 12.68 11.73
N ALA A 208 -5.35 12.12 11.98
CA ALA A 208 -6.07 11.32 10.99
C ALA A 208 -6.43 12.15 9.76
N ASP A 209 -6.15 11.60 8.59
CA ASP A 209 -6.62 12.15 7.32
C ASP A 209 -8.08 11.71 7.08
N SER A 210 -8.91 12.60 6.55
CA SER A 210 -10.30 12.28 6.25
C SER A 210 -10.45 11.32 5.07
N GLY A 211 -11.40 10.38 5.14
CA GLY A 211 -11.75 9.45 4.07
C GLY A 211 -10.90 8.18 4.03
N VAL A 212 -11.23 7.30 3.09
CA VAL A 212 -10.63 5.97 2.87
C VAL A 212 -9.62 6.08 1.73
N ARG A 213 -8.47 5.44 1.89
CA ARG A 213 -7.40 5.40 0.87
C ARG A 213 -7.65 4.30 -0.15
N ILE A 214 -7.90 3.09 0.35
CA ILE A 214 -8.23 1.88 -0.43
C ILE A 214 -9.36 1.16 0.30
N GLY A 215 -10.29 0.56 -0.43
CA GLY A 215 -11.44 -0.14 0.12
C GLY A 215 -12.79 0.52 -0.18
N THR A 216 -13.85 0.03 0.41
CA THR A 216 -15.19 0.59 0.23
C THR A 216 -15.23 2.05 0.69
N GLY A 217 -15.61 2.94 -0.20
CA GLY A 217 -15.62 4.39 0.05
C GLY A 217 -14.37 5.14 -0.41
N ALA A 218 -13.34 4.45 -0.91
CA ALA A 218 -12.23 5.09 -1.61
C ALA A 218 -12.66 5.61 -3.00
N ALA A 219 -11.93 6.59 -3.52
CA ALA A 219 -12.26 7.25 -4.78
C ALA A 219 -12.16 6.30 -5.99
N ASN A 220 -11.12 5.46 -6.06
CA ASN A 220 -10.81 4.66 -7.24
C ASN A 220 -10.60 3.16 -6.92
N VAL A 221 -9.80 2.83 -5.90
CA VAL A 221 -9.44 1.45 -5.57
C VAL A 221 -10.34 0.96 -4.44
N THR A 222 -11.36 0.17 -4.78
CA THR A 222 -12.40 -0.30 -3.84
C THR A 222 -12.21 -1.73 -3.37
N ARG A 223 -11.05 -2.32 -3.64
CA ARG A 223 -10.65 -3.66 -3.24
C ARG A 223 -10.42 -3.72 -1.72
N SER A 224 -10.69 -4.88 -1.11
CA SER A 224 -10.25 -5.14 0.27
C SER A 224 -8.73 -5.02 0.37
N ALA A 225 -8.23 -4.41 1.43
CA ALA A 225 -6.80 -4.17 1.58
C ALA A 225 -6.37 -4.27 3.04
N GLU A 226 -5.42 -5.17 3.29
CA GLU A 226 -4.80 -5.39 4.59
C GLU A 226 -3.30 -5.13 4.56
N HIS A 227 -2.71 -4.87 5.72
CA HIS A 227 -1.28 -4.80 6.00
C HIS A 227 -0.52 -3.95 4.96
N PRO A 228 -0.81 -2.64 4.86
CA PRO A 228 -0.18 -1.82 3.83
C PRO A 228 1.31 -1.62 4.09
N ALA A 229 2.12 -1.75 3.03
CA ALA A 229 3.50 -1.27 2.98
C ALA A 229 3.62 -0.16 1.95
N ALA A 230 4.43 0.85 2.21
CA ALA A 230 4.48 2.05 1.39
C ALA A 230 5.90 2.35 0.90
N ALA A 231 6.02 2.73 -0.37
CA ALA A 231 7.26 3.15 -0.99
C ALA A 231 7.11 4.57 -1.59
N MET A 232 8.00 5.48 -1.23
CA MET A 232 8.11 6.81 -1.81
C MET A 232 9.07 6.79 -2.99
N HIS A 233 8.67 7.38 -4.12
CA HIS A 233 9.49 7.47 -5.33
C HIS A 233 10.14 8.85 -5.47
N ALA A 234 11.17 8.94 -6.30
CA ALA A 234 11.93 10.18 -6.51
C ALA A 234 11.07 11.33 -7.08
N ASP A 235 9.98 11.01 -7.79
CA ASP A 235 9.02 11.99 -8.33
C ASP A 235 7.95 12.43 -7.31
N GLY A 236 8.03 11.93 -6.06
CA GLY A 236 7.06 12.23 -5.00
C GLY A 236 5.79 11.37 -5.06
N SER A 237 5.67 10.48 -6.03
CA SER A 237 4.58 9.51 -6.03
C SER A 237 4.79 8.42 -4.97
N ILE A 238 3.71 7.77 -4.55
CA ILE A 238 3.73 6.72 -3.52
C ILE A 238 3.10 5.47 -4.10
N THR A 239 3.80 4.33 -4.01
CA THR A 239 3.18 3.01 -4.20
C THR A 239 2.80 2.44 -2.85
N LEU A 240 1.57 1.97 -2.73
CA LEU A 240 1.07 1.23 -1.59
C LEU A 240 0.86 -0.22 -1.98
N PHE A 241 1.57 -1.13 -1.30
CA PHE A 241 1.39 -2.57 -1.40
C PHE A 241 0.41 -3.01 -0.32
N PHE A 242 -0.52 -3.89 -0.65
CA PHE A 242 -1.53 -4.37 0.28
C PHE A 242 -2.02 -5.76 -0.11
N TYR A 243 -2.44 -6.54 0.87
CA TYR A 243 -3.00 -7.86 0.64
C TYR A 243 -4.52 -7.80 0.55
N ASP A 244 -5.10 -8.36 -0.52
CA ASP A 244 -6.54 -8.57 -0.63
C ASP A 244 -6.86 -9.98 -0.11
N ASN A 245 -7.43 -10.06 1.07
CA ASN A 245 -7.88 -11.31 1.69
C ASN A 245 -9.38 -11.53 1.57
N ALA A 246 -10.11 -10.73 0.79
CA ALA A 246 -11.54 -10.84 0.67
C ALA A 246 -11.93 -12.25 0.24
N SER A 247 -12.51 -13.01 1.17
CA SER A 247 -13.07 -14.33 0.91
C SER A 247 -14.26 -14.20 -0.02
N ARG A 248 -14.10 -14.65 -1.25
CA ARG A 248 -15.18 -14.65 -2.25
C ARG A 248 -15.80 -16.04 -2.44
N GLY A 249 -15.34 -17.09 -1.75
CA GLY A 249 -15.88 -18.42 -1.89
C GLY A 249 -15.25 -19.50 -1.02
N GLY A 250 -15.65 -19.64 0.19
CA GLY A 250 -15.27 -20.79 1.03
C GLY A 250 -13.92 -20.67 1.73
N LYS A 251 -13.58 -21.74 2.46
CA LYS A 251 -12.32 -21.85 3.19
C LYS A 251 -11.61 -23.14 2.80
N ASP A 252 -10.29 -23.12 2.75
CA ASP A 252 -9.48 -24.33 2.58
C ASP A 252 -9.50 -25.23 3.83
N ALA A 253 -8.79 -26.35 3.78
CA ALA A 253 -8.72 -27.32 4.89
C ALA A 253 -8.10 -26.73 6.17
N MET A 254 -7.47 -25.55 6.09
CA MET A 254 -6.87 -24.84 7.22
C MET A 254 -7.74 -23.70 7.72
N GLY A 255 -8.92 -23.50 7.12
CA GLY A 255 -9.81 -22.41 7.45
C GLY A 255 -9.42 -21.07 6.80
N MET A 256 -8.41 -21.06 5.92
CA MET A 256 -8.04 -19.90 5.14
C MET A 256 -9.00 -19.68 3.97
N PRO A 257 -9.30 -18.44 3.61
CA PRO A 257 -10.18 -18.16 2.49
C PRO A 257 -9.64 -18.77 1.18
N ILE A 258 -10.50 -19.46 0.44
CA ILE A 258 -10.18 -19.90 -0.92
C ILE A 258 -10.43 -18.76 -1.90
N LEU A 259 -9.49 -18.60 -2.83
CA LEU A 259 -9.58 -17.63 -3.91
C LEU A 259 -10.59 -18.07 -4.97
N GLU A 260 -11.65 -17.32 -5.15
CA GLU A 260 -12.38 -17.40 -6.40
C GLU A 260 -11.73 -16.47 -7.44
N ASN A 261 -11.26 -17.06 -8.55
CA ASN A 261 -10.77 -16.36 -9.74
C ASN A 261 -9.50 -15.49 -9.56
N GLY A 262 -8.57 -15.87 -8.68
CA GLY A 262 -7.26 -15.21 -8.59
C GLY A 262 -7.31 -13.73 -8.14
N ALA A 263 -8.39 -13.31 -7.51
CA ALA A 263 -8.54 -11.93 -7.05
C ALA A 263 -7.80 -11.63 -5.74
N GLN A 264 -7.54 -12.66 -4.94
CA GLN A 264 -6.80 -12.58 -3.68
C GLN A 264 -5.30 -12.51 -3.95
N GLY A 265 -4.54 -12.01 -3.00
CA GLY A 265 -3.10 -11.94 -3.08
C GLY A 265 -2.58 -10.52 -2.84
N LEU A 266 -1.32 -10.34 -3.12
CA LEU A 266 -0.67 -9.03 -2.99
C LEU A 266 -0.98 -8.16 -4.20
N TRP A 267 -1.40 -6.94 -3.92
CA TRP A 267 -1.69 -5.90 -4.90
C TRP A 267 -0.86 -4.66 -4.59
N TYR A 268 -0.74 -3.78 -5.57
CA TYR A 268 -0.24 -2.43 -5.34
C TYR A 268 -1.03 -1.41 -6.15
N ALA A 269 -1.06 -0.19 -5.66
CA ALA A 269 -1.65 0.96 -6.33
C ALA A 269 -0.78 2.20 -6.11
N THR A 270 -0.90 3.20 -6.99
CA THR A 270 -0.04 4.38 -6.98
C THR A 270 -0.85 5.65 -6.69
N SER A 271 -0.25 6.55 -5.90
CA SER A 271 -0.75 7.89 -5.60
C SER A 271 0.22 8.94 -6.12
N THR A 272 -0.33 10.03 -6.69
CA THR A 272 0.42 11.23 -7.12
C THR A 272 0.04 12.48 -6.34
N ASP A 273 -0.81 12.34 -5.32
CA ASP A 273 -1.30 13.44 -4.47
C ASP A 273 -0.83 13.31 -3.01
N GLY A 274 0.34 12.69 -2.81
CA GLY A 274 0.93 12.48 -1.50
C GLY A 274 0.24 11.38 -0.69
N GLY A 275 -0.47 10.45 -1.31
CA GLY A 275 -1.12 9.30 -0.66
C GLY A 275 -2.53 9.58 -0.17
N LEU A 276 -3.22 10.58 -0.72
CA LEU A 276 -4.62 10.84 -0.38
C LEU A 276 -5.59 10.03 -1.25
N THR A 277 -5.25 9.83 -2.53
CA THR A 277 -5.98 8.94 -3.43
C THR A 277 -5.02 7.99 -4.14
N PHE A 278 -5.49 6.78 -4.45
CA PHE A 278 -4.73 5.76 -5.16
C PHE A 278 -5.46 5.35 -6.43
N ALA A 279 -4.69 5.01 -7.46
CA ALA A 279 -5.20 4.53 -8.75
C ALA A 279 -4.22 3.50 -9.34
N ASN A 280 -4.56 2.97 -10.53
CA ASN A 280 -3.71 2.03 -11.26
C ASN A 280 -3.34 0.82 -10.40
N GLU A 281 -4.36 0.10 -9.92
CA GLU A 281 -4.15 -1.13 -9.16
C GLU A 281 -3.62 -2.27 -10.04
N HIS A 282 -2.62 -2.97 -9.52
CA HIS A 282 -2.01 -4.12 -10.18
C HIS A 282 -1.88 -5.28 -9.20
N GLN A 283 -2.17 -6.49 -9.65
CA GLN A 283 -1.86 -7.70 -8.89
C GLN A 283 -0.39 -8.06 -9.07
N MET A 284 0.26 -8.45 -7.97
CA MET A 284 1.62 -9.00 -8.04
C MET A 284 1.56 -10.44 -8.49
N GLU A 285 2.32 -10.76 -9.52
CA GLU A 285 2.50 -12.15 -9.96
C GLU A 285 3.75 -12.74 -9.31
N PHE A 286 3.59 -13.90 -8.68
CA PHE A 286 4.68 -14.59 -7.99
C PHE A 286 5.06 -15.88 -8.69
N PRO A 287 6.33 -16.32 -8.58
CA PRO A 287 6.73 -17.67 -8.98
C PRO A 287 5.87 -18.72 -8.29
N SER A 288 5.39 -19.71 -9.04
CA SER A 288 4.52 -20.80 -8.54
C SER A 288 5.16 -21.60 -7.38
N SER A 289 6.48 -21.55 -7.24
CA SER A 289 7.22 -22.18 -6.15
C SER A 289 6.94 -21.58 -4.75
N LEU A 290 6.32 -20.40 -4.68
CA LEU A 290 5.95 -19.76 -3.41
C LEU A 290 4.62 -20.26 -2.83
N GLY A 291 3.89 -21.09 -3.57
CA GLY A 291 2.64 -21.68 -3.12
C GLY A 291 1.45 -20.71 -3.15
N HIS A 292 0.27 -21.23 -2.88
CA HIS A 292 -0.95 -20.44 -2.76
C HIS A 292 -0.96 -19.69 -1.42
N GLY A 293 -1.48 -18.46 -1.43
CA GLY A 293 -1.58 -17.63 -0.21
C GLY A 293 -0.30 -16.89 0.18
N PHE A 294 0.75 -16.92 -0.65
CA PHE A 294 1.91 -16.04 -0.49
C PHE A 294 1.53 -14.59 -0.81
N GLY A 295 2.10 -13.64 -0.07
CA GLY A 295 1.89 -12.21 -0.29
C GLY A 295 1.30 -11.47 0.91
N ASN A 296 1.00 -12.18 2.02
CA ASN A 296 0.53 -11.58 3.26
C ASN A 296 1.59 -10.67 3.89
N ASP A 297 1.14 -9.66 4.63
CA ASP A 297 1.95 -8.82 5.51
C ASP A 297 3.20 -8.26 4.82
N PRO A 298 3.04 -7.58 3.65
CA PRO A 298 4.19 -7.13 2.89
C PRO A 298 4.99 -6.07 3.63
N ASP A 299 6.31 -6.07 3.38
CA ASP A 299 7.19 -4.95 3.67
C ASP A 299 8.15 -4.70 2.51
N VAL A 300 8.52 -3.44 2.31
CA VAL A 300 9.44 -3.03 1.25
C VAL A 300 10.54 -2.15 1.83
N PHE A 301 11.78 -2.44 1.44
CA PHE A 301 12.95 -1.64 1.82
C PHE A 301 14.02 -1.69 0.72
N LEU A 302 15.01 -0.82 0.79
CA LEU A 302 16.16 -0.85 -0.11
C LEU A 302 17.31 -1.62 0.55
N ASP A 303 17.94 -2.52 -0.23
CA ASP A 303 19.17 -3.17 0.21
C ASP A 303 20.39 -2.24 0.03
N LYS A 304 21.60 -2.71 0.42
CA LYS A 304 22.85 -1.94 0.31
C LYS A 304 23.22 -1.52 -1.12
N ASP A 305 22.68 -2.19 -2.12
CA ASP A 305 22.94 -1.94 -3.54
C ASP A 305 21.81 -1.08 -4.18
N GLY A 306 20.87 -0.58 -3.37
CA GLY A 306 19.72 0.21 -3.81
C GLY A 306 18.62 -0.61 -4.50
N ASN A 307 18.66 -1.95 -4.40
CA ASN A 307 17.59 -2.78 -4.93
C ASN A 307 16.36 -2.71 -4.01
N MET A 308 15.17 -2.63 -4.61
CA MET A 308 13.93 -2.74 -3.86
C MET A 308 13.65 -4.20 -3.52
N ILE A 309 13.59 -4.48 -2.25
CA ILE A 309 13.30 -5.80 -1.70
C ILE A 309 11.86 -5.78 -1.18
N LEU A 310 11.11 -6.80 -1.56
CA LEU A 310 9.79 -7.10 -1.02
C LEU A 310 9.90 -8.37 -0.18
N TRP A 311 9.53 -8.26 1.08
CA TRP A 311 9.26 -9.40 1.95
C TRP A 311 7.76 -9.59 2.09
N ALA A 312 7.32 -10.82 2.09
CA ALA A 312 5.91 -11.15 2.31
C ALA A 312 5.75 -12.52 2.96
N GLY A 313 4.67 -12.67 3.70
CA GLY A 313 4.32 -13.89 4.38
C GLY A 313 3.69 -14.93 3.47
N GLY A 314 3.89 -16.18 3.84
CA GLY A 314 3.18 -17.34 3.32
C GLY A 314 2.91 -18.33 4.44
N PHE A 315 2.13 -19.36 4.16
CA PHE A 315 1.86 -20.42 5.11
C PHE A 315 1.96 -21.78 4.45
N ASP A 316 2.70 -22.69 5.10
CA ASP A 316 2.82 -24.09 4.72
C ASP A 316 2.40 -24.97 5.90
N THR A 317 1.51 -25.94 5.66
CA THR A 317 0.99 -26.82 6.72
C THR A 317 2.06 -27.66 7.40
N ALA A 318 3.14 -27.96 6.67
CA ALA A 318 4.24 -28.77 7.18
C ALA A 318 5.28 -27.94 7.95
N VAL A 319 5.40 -26.64 7.70
CA VAL A 319 6.39 -25.74 8.32
C VAL A 319 5.73 -24.77 9.30
N GLY A 320 4.64 -24.16 8.92
CA GLY A 320 3.98 -23.05 9.56
C GLY A 320 4.08 -21.78 8.71
N GLY A 321 3.87 -20.61 9.33
CA GLY A 321 4.08 -19.34 8.66
C GLY A 321 5.55 -19.10 8.37
N TYR A 322 5.84 -18.49 7.23
CA TYR A 322 7.19 -18.14 6.80
C TYR A 322 7.21 -16.81 6.05
N ILE A 323 8.37 -16.19 5.95
CA ILE A 323 8.60 -14.99 5.14
C ILE A 323 9.49 -15.36 3.96
N GLY A 324 9.06 -15.03 2.75
CA GLY A 324 9.85 -15.08 1.53
C GLY A 324 10.41 -13.73 1.15
N ALA A 325 11.45 -13.72 0.32
CA ALA A 325 12.14 -12.52 -0.16
C ALA A 325 12.16 -12.47 -1.68
N LEU A 326 11.79 -11.32 -2.21
CA LEU A 326 11.71 -11.01 -3.63
C LEU A 326 12.45 -9.70 -3.92
N LYS A 327 13.00 -9.58 -5.13
CA LYS A 327 13.49 -8.32 -5.66
C LYS A 327 12.49 -7.77 -6.66
N LEU A 328 12.16 -6.50 -6.53
CA LEU A 328 11.34 -5.76 -7.46
C LEU A 328 12.22 -4.88 -8.34
N THR A 329 12.02 -4.95 -9.65
CA THR A 329 12.69 -4.07 -10.61
C THR A 329 11.63 -3.41 -11.49
N LYS A 330 11.87 -2.16 -11.89
CA LYS A 330 10.98 -1.46 -12.80
C LYS A 330 10.94 -2.20 -14.13
N GLN A 331 9.74 -2.52 -14.63
CA GLN A 331 9.57 -3.07 -15.97
C GLN A 331 10.10 -2.11 -17.02
N VAL A 332 10.94 -2.61 -17.91
CA VAL A 332 11.33 -1.88 -19.12
C VAL A 332 10.24 -2.11 -20.16
N VAL A 333 9.27 -1.22 -20.20
CA VAL A 333 8.31 -1.22 -21.33
C VAL A 333 9.10 -0.91 -22.58
N ALA A 334 9.21 -1.88 -23.49
CA ALA A 334 9.81 -1.65 -24.79
C ALA A 334 9.09 -0.46 -25.44
N ALA A 335 9.83 0.57 -25.84
CA ALA A 335 9.25 1.73 -26.50
C ALA A 335 8.40 1.22 -27.66
N THR A 336 7.11 1.57 -27.69
CA THR A 336 6.24 1.28 -28.84
C THR A 336 6.98 1.83 -30.06
N PRO A 337 7.24 1.00 -31.08
CA PRO A 337 7.96 1.48 -32.25
C PRO A 337 7.23 2.71 -32.77
N THR A 338 7.94 3.83 -32.83
CA THR A 338 7.41 5.06 -33.42
C THR A 338 6.85 4.70 -34.79
N PRO A 339 5.59 5.04 -35.12
CA PRO A 339 5.02 4.74 -36.41
C PRO A 339 6.02 5.25 -37.49
N ILE A 340 6.54 4.34 -38.31
CA ILE A 340 7.40 4.72 -39.41
C ILE A 340 6.57 5.68 -40.25
N ALA A 341 7.03 6.93 -40.36
CA ALA A 341 6.38 7.90 -41.22
C ALA A 341 6.30 7.30 -42.61
N VAL A 342 5.13 6.87 -43.01
CA VAL A 342 4.89 6.35 -44.35
C VAL A 342 5.15 7.53 -45.27
N LYS A 343 6.24 7.44 -46.04
CA LYS A 343 6.57 8.41 -47.07
C LYS A 343 5.33 8.58 -47.96
N PRO A 344 4.81 9.79 -48.16
CA PRO A 344 3.64 9.97 -49.00
C PRO A 344 3.89 9.32 -50.36
N LEU A 345 2.97 8.45 -50.74
CA LEU A 345 2.97 7.87 -52.09
C LEU A 345 2.93 9.04 -53.11
N PRO A 346 3.80 9.07 -54.11
CA PRO A 346 3.75 10.14 -55.10
C PRO A 346 2.35 10.22 -55.70
N SER A 347 1.81 11.44 -55.70
CA SER A 347 0.51 11.75 -56.28
C SER A 347 0.46 11.25 -57.74
N PRO A 348 -0.58 10.51 -58.16
CA PRO A 348 -0.69 10.02 -59.52
C PRO A 348 -0.72 11.21 -60.46
N THR A 349 0.12 11.15 -61.50
CA THR A 349 0.14 12.09 -62.62
C THR A 349 -1.25 12.20 -63.24
N PRO A 350 -1.80 13.42 -63.48
CA PRO A 350 -3.14 13.55 -64.02
C PRO A 350 -3.19 12.99 -65.47
N THR A 351 -4.04 11.98 -65.62
CA THR A 351 -4.40 11.45 -66.95
C THR A 351 -5.29 12.46 -67.67
N PRO A 352 -5.10 12.74 -69.00
CA PRO A 352 -5.91 13.70 -69.71
C PRO A 352 -7.39 13.30 -69.76
N MET A 353 -8.27 14.26 -69.48
CA MET A 353 -9.74 14.12 -69.43
C MET A 353 -10.30 13.69 -70.83
N PRO A 354 -11.20 12.70 -70.85
CA PRO A 354 -12.12 12.51 -71.94
C PRO A 354 -13.30 13.48 -71.83
N VAL A 355 -13.77 13.89 -73.02
CA VAL A 355 -14.83 14.86 -73.30
C VAL A 355 -16.16 14.51 -72.57
N GLN A 356 -16.79 15.55 -72.11
CA GLN A 356 -18.06 15.72 -71.42
C GLN A 356 -19.23 14.91 -72.01
N GLN A 357 -19.88 14.12 -71.21
CA GLN A 357 -21.23 13.61 -71.40
C GLN A 357 -22.18 14.18 -70.34
N THR A 358 -23.36 14.57 -70.82
CA THR A 358 -24.47 15.25 -70.14
C THR A 358 -24.97 14.57 -68.83
N PRO A 359 -25.53 15.34 -67.86
CA PRO A 359 -25.73 14.89 -66.51
C PRO A 359 -26.95 13.94 -66.36
N ILE A 360 -26.67 12.78 -65.70
CA ILE A 360 -27.70 11.89 -65.19
C ILE A 360 -27.94 12.28 -63.73
N ALA A 361 -29.20 12.43 -63.38
CA ALA A 361 -29.71 12.88 -62.07
C ALA A 361 -29.07 12.07 -60.90
N VAL A 362 -28.45 12.76 -59.97
CA VAL A 362 -27.86 12.21 -58.77
C VAL A 362 -28.95 11.94 -57.76
N ARG A 363 -29.11 10.67 -57.39
CA ARG A 363 -29.93 10.22 -56.20
C ARG A 363 -29.22 10.68 -54.92
N PRO A 364 -29.95 11.26 -53.93
CA PRO A 364 -29.33 11.78 -52.74
C PRO A 364 -28.71 10.64 -51.87
N THR A 365 -27.47 10.86 -51.43
CA THR A 365 -26.74 10.02 -50.49
C THR A 365 -27.44 10.06 -49.10
N PRO A 366 -27.67 8.94 -48.43
CA PRO A 366 -28.27 8.96 -47.11
C PRO A 366 -27.34 9.63 -46.10
N THR A 367 -27.88 10.58 -45.36
CA THR A 367 -27.26 11.25 -44.22
C THR A 367 -26.90 10.22 -43.12
N PRO A 368 -25.71 10.26 -42.50
CA PRO A 368 -25.37 9.35 -41.44
C PRO A 368 -26.29 9.57 -40.25
N THR A 369 -26.94 8.48 -39.82
CA THR A 369 -27.79 8.44 -38.64
C THR A 369 -26.93 8.68 -37.38
N PRO A 370 -27.32 9.56 -36.45
CA PRO A 370 -26.57 9.76 -35.21
C PRO A 370 -26.53 8.48 -34.38
N VAL A 371 -25.33 8.10 -33.96
CA VAL A 371 -25.12 7.00 -32.99
C VAL A 371 -25.73 7.41 -31.64
N VAL A 372 -26.85 6.79 -31.29
CA VAL A 372 -27.45 6.92 -29.96
C VAL A 372 -26.55 6.20 -28.96
N ILE A 373 -25.83 6.96 -28.15
CA ILE A 373 -25.13 6.42 -26.96
C ILE A 373 -26.21 5.94 -26.00
N ALA A 374 -26.34 4.63 -25.85
CA ALA A 374 -27.27 4.01 -24.89
C ALA A 374 -26.84 4.40 -23.45
N THR A 375 -27.63 5.27 -22.82
CA THR A 375 -27.51 5.55 -21.40
C THR A 375 -27.77 4.27 -20.59
N ALA A 376 -26.85 3.90 -19.70
CA ALA A 376 -26.96 2.72 -18.84
C ALA A 376 -28.29 2.75 -18.05
N ALA A 377 -29.11 1.73 -18.20
CA ALA A 377 -30.42 1.63 -17.59
C ALA A 377 -30.31 1.58 -16.06
N LYS A 378 -30.97 2.51 -15.37
CA LYS A 378 -30.94 2.64 -13.90
C LYS A 378 -31.61 1.43 -13.23
N LYS A 379 -30.90 0.74 -12.34
CA LYS A 379 -31.45 -0.34 -11.52
C LYS A 379 -32.37 0.22 -10.43
N ILE A 380 -33.49 -0.46 -10.18
CA ILE A 380 -34.48 -0.11 -9.15
C ILE A 380 -34.55 -1.24 -8.12
N THR A 381 -34.74 -0.91 -6.85
CA THR A 381 -34.89 -1.88 -5.76
C THR A 381 -36.35 -1.92 -5.31
N ILE A 382 -36.95 -3.12 -5.26
CA ILE A 382 -38.27 -3.34 -4.70
C ILE A 382 -38.19 -4.21 -3.45
N THR A 383 -39.14 -4.04 -2.53
CA THR A 383 -39.29 -4.87 -1.33
C THR A 383 -40.38 -5.91 -1.57
N CYS A 384 -40.05 -7.17 -1.33
CA CYS A 384 -40.98 -8.31 -1.49
C CYS A 384 -41.23 -8.96 -0.12
N VAL A 385 -42.49 -9.34 0.17
CA VAL A 385 -42.89 -9.90 1.46
C VAL A 385 -43.61 -11.24 1.29
N LYS A 386 -43.37 -12.18 2.22
CA LYS A 386 -44.11 -13.43 2.37
C LYS A 386 -44.32 -13.70 3.85
N GLY A 387 -45.52 -13.41 4.38
CA GLY A 387 -45.78 -13.42 5.82
C GLY A 387 -44.87 -12.41 6.55
N LYS A 388 -44.05 -12.89 7.49
CA LYS A 388 -43.07 -12.07 8.23
C LYS A 388 -41.71 -11.95 7.53
N LEU A 389 -41.50 -12.65 6.40
CA LEU A 389 -40.25 -12.62 5.65
C LEU A 389 -40.23 -11.44 4.68
N VAL A 390 -39.12 -10.69 4.67
CA VAL A 390 -38.88 -9.55 3.81
C VAL A 390 -37.63 -9.80 2.96
N LYS A 391 -37.73 -9.54 1.64
CA LYS A 391 -36.61 -9.66 0.70
C LYS A 391 -36.57 -8.42 -0.20
N LYS A 392 -35.37 -7.84 -0.39
CA LYS A 392 -35.12 -6.76 -1.35
C LYS A 392 -34.59 -7.34 -2.67
N VAL A 393 -35.11 -6.88 -3.80
CA VAL A 393 -34.73 -7.31 -5.15
C VAL A 393 -34.34 -6.07 -5.96
N THR A 394 -33.11 -6.05 -6.50
CA THR A 394 -32.57 -4.93 -7.30
C THR A 394 -32.28 -5.40 -8.72
N ALA A 395 -32.94 -4.82 -9.71
CA ALA A 395 -32.73 -5.11 -11.14
C ALA A 395 -33.23 -3.92 -11.99
N ILE A 396 -33.01 -3.93 -13.30
CA ILE A 396 -33.57 -2.94 -14.24
C ILE A 396 -35.11 -3.04 -14.25
N LYS A 397 -35.64 -4.28 -14.19
CA LYS A 397 -37.10 -4.57 -14.04
C LYS A 397 -37.25 -5.63 -12.94
N PRO A 398 -37.23 -5.25 -11.64
CA PRO A 398 -37.28 -6.21 -10.56
C PRO A 398 -38.68 -6.82 -10.42
N THR A 399 -38.72 -8.15 -10.25
CA THR A 399 -39.94 -8.91 -9.92
C THR A 399 -39.71 -9.69 -8.63
N CYS A 400 -40.77 -9.88 -7.84
CA CYS A 400 -40.66 -10.66 -6.62
C CYS A 400 -40.49 -12.14 -6.93
N PRO A 401 -39.65 -12.89 -6.16
CA PRO A 401 -39.53 -14.32 -6.28
C PRO A 401 -40.89 -15.04 -6.02
N ALA A 402 -41.00 -16.28 -6.52
CA ALA A 402 -42.19 -17.09 -6.35
C ALA A 402 -42.66 -17.16 -4.88
N GLY A 403 -43.93 -16.85 -4.63
CA GLY A 403 -44.53 -16.83 -3.31
C GLY A 403 -44.36 -15.54 -2.51
N TYR A 404 -43.64 -14.52 -3.04
CA TYR A 404 -43.54 -13.18 -2.43
C TYR A 404 -44.41 -12.19 -3.20
N LYS A 405 -44.94 -11.22 -2.48
CA LYS A 405 -45.73 -10.09 -3.05
C LYS A 405 -44.92 -8.79 -2.87
N LYS A 406 -44.98 -7.90 -3.83
CA LYS A 406 -44.39 -6.57 -3.71
C LYS A 406 -45.13 -5.80 -2.59
N LYS A 407 -44.33 -5.18 -1.68
CA LYS A 407 -44.82 -4.33 -0.63
C LYS A 407 -45.10 -2.92 -1.19
#